data_3529b3adeb8bb415e81de9d4e1929007
#
_entry.id   3529b3adeb8bb415e81de9d4e1929007
#
_cell.length_a   1.000
_cell.length_b   1.000
_cell.length_c   1.000
_cell.angle_alpha   90.00
_cell.angle_beta   90.00
_cell.angle_gamma   90.00
#
_symmetry.space_group_name_H-M   'P 1'
#
loop_
_entity.id
_entity.type
_entity.pdbx_description
1 polymer ?
#
loop_
_entity_poly.entity_id
_entity_poly.type
_entity_poly.pdbx_seq_one_letter_code
_entity_poly.pdbx_strand_id
1 'polypeptide(L)'
;MCIRDSARTPRADCKACGVKTIAVAWAGKHSRFTLMFEAMAIEVLLACGNIKSAVGLLGIAWDAAQRIMDRAVQRGLAKRDMEAIEHVGMDEKSFRRRHNYVTVLTDLDGSRVLEVAEGRDEKAANDAWTAIPEPQRKKVKAVAIDMWAAFEKAAGTHAPQADIVHDRFHISKHLNDAVDKVRRQEHKALKKEGDDRLAGSKHSWLFNPENMQEERWLEFQPLKDSELKTSRAWAIKEQFRWFWEYTYAGNARKFFKRWHGWAARSRLAPILGVAKMLKTRLPNILTYFRHRITNAMSEGFNSRIQSIKASARGFHAFENYRTRILFHCGKLDRKLESTH
;
A
#
# COMPACT_ATOMS: atom_id res chain seq x y z
N MET A 1 -7.11 -1.69 40.26
CA MET A 1 -6.06 -2.72 40.49
C MET A 1 -4.75 -2.12 40.01
N CYS A 2 -3.79 -1.87 40.88
CA CYS A 2 -2.53 -1.23 40.55
C CYS A 2 -1.56 -2.31 40.05
N ILE A 3 -1.25 -2.36 38.73
CA ILE A 3 -0.35 -3.36 38.14
C ILE A 3 1.12 -2.86 38.20
N ARG A 4 1.47 -2.18 39.28
CA ARG A 4 2.86 -1.76 39.54
C ARG A 4 3.51 -2.68 40.57
N ASP A 5 3.71 -3.94 40.20
CA ASP A 5 4.54 -4.82 41.00
C ASP A 5 6.00 -4.63 40.57
N SER A 6 6.85 -4.29 41.49
CA SER A 6 8.30 -4.23 41.30
C SER A 6 8.95 -5.42 41.99
N ALA A 7 9.71 -6.20 41.24
CA ALA A 7 10.50 -7.29 41.75
C ALA A 7 12.01 -6.98 41.55
N ARG A 8 12.79 -7.26 42.61
CA ARG A 8 14.26 -7.19 42.49
C ARG A 8 14.77 -8.49 41.87
N THR A 9 15.45 -8.39 40.73
CA THR A 9 16.13 -9.55 40.15
C THR A 9 17.34 -9.92 41.00
N PRO A 10 17.51 -11.19 41.39
CA PRO A 10 18.64 -11.61 42.19
C PRO A 10 19.94 -11.47 41.37
N ARG A 11 21.03 -11.25 42.10
CA ARG A 11 22.39 -11.22 41.54
C ARG A 11 23.19 -12.36 42.15
N ALA A 12 23.97 -13.05 41.35
CA ALA A 12 24.92 -14.07 41.79
C ALA A 12 26.35 -13.55 41.61
N ASP A 13 27.16 -13.74 42.60
CA ASP A 13 28.62 -13.51 42.50
C ASP A 13 29.32 -14.81 42.06
N CYS A 14 29.93 -14.75 40.88
CA CYS A 14 30.65 -15.86 40.29
C CYS A 14 32.14 -15.58 40.36
N LYS A 15 32.90 -16.48 40.96
CA LYS A 15 34.38 -16.36 41.11
C LYS A 15 35.10 -16.18 39.78
N ALA A 16 34.53 -16.70 38.67
CA ALA A 16 35.16 -16.64 37.35
C ALA A 16 34.72 -15.43 36.51
N CYS A 17 33.50 -14.91 36.70
CA CYS A 17 32.93 -13.88 35.82
C CYS A 17 32.28 -12.69 36.58
N GLY A 18 32.48 -12.59 37.89
CA GLY A 18 32.00 -11.51 38.74
C GLY A 18 30.48 -11.51 38.96
N VAL A 19 29.97 -10.42 39.49
CA VAL A 19 28.53 -10.27 39.83
C VAL A 19 27.68 -10.16 38.54
N LYS A 20 26.76 -11.13 38.36
CA LYS A 20 25.83 -11.16 37.25
C LYS A 20 24.37 -11.21 37.73
N THR A 21 23.50 -10.59 36.99
CA THR A 21 22.03 -10.69 37.21
C THR A 21 21.57 -12.06 36.72
N ILE A 22 20.86 -12.81 37.56
CA ILE A 22 20.33 -14.14 37.21
C ILE A 22 19.17 -13.97 36.21
N ALA A 23 19.12 -14.86 35.22
CA ALA A 23 17.98 -14.96 34.33
C ALA A 23 16.73 -15.40 35.12
N VAL A 24 15.62 -14.75 34.92
CA VAL A 24 14.34 -15.04 35.57
C VAL A 24 13.30 -15.47 34.55
N ALA A 25 12.47 -16.45 34.86
CA ALA A 25 11.48 -16.97 33.93
C ALA A 25 10.36 -15.97 33.58
N TRP A 26 10.10 -15.01 34.46
CA TRP A 26 9.02 -14.04 34.34
C TRP A 26 9.42 -12.73 33.62
N ALA A 27 10.67 -12.54 33.19
CA ALA A 27 11.12 -11.36 32.46
C ALA A 27 12.14 -11.74 31.36
N GLY A 28 12.02 -11.10 30.21
CA GLY A 28 12.99 -11.26 29.11
C GLY A 28 14.36 -10.68 29.49
N LYS A 29 15.43 -11.18 28.87
CA LYS A 29 16.79 -10.69 29.06
C LYS A 29 16.85 -9.17 28.77
N HIS A 30 17.41 -8.42 29.73
CA HIS A 30 17.49 -6.96 29.69
C HIS A 30 16.13 -6.21 29.65
N SER A 31 15.00 -6.89 29.85
CA SER A 31 13.70 -6.25 29.97
C SER A 31 13.57 -5.57 31.36
N ARG A 32 12.96 -4.39 31.40
CA ARG A 32 12.56 -3.70 32.63
C ARG A 32 11.14 -4.06 33.06
N PHE A 33 10.46 -4.93 32.30
CA PHE A 33 9.07 -5.32 32.51
C PHE A 33 8.95 -6.83 32.56
N THR A 34 7.97 -7.30 33.33
CA THR A 34 7.61 -8.72 33.32
C THR A 34 6.97 -9.11 31.98
N LEU A 35 7.00 -10.38 31.63
CA LEU A 35 6.34 -10.90 30.43
C LEU A 35 4.83 -10.63 30.45
N MET A 36 4.20 -10.76 31.63
CA MET A 36 2.77 -10.46 31.80
C MET A 36 2.45 -8.98 31.51
N PHE A 37 3.26 -8.05 32.04
CA PHE A 37 3.09 -6.63 31.74
C PHE A 37 3.35 -6.34 30.26
N GLU A 38 4.36 -6.95 29.65
CA GLU A 38 4.65 -6.76 28.24
C GLU A 38 3.50 -7.26 27.35
N ALA A 39 2.89 -8.42 27.69
CA ALA A 39 1.71 -8.92 27.00
C ALA A 39 0.53 -7.93 27.07
N MET A 40 0.21 -7.45 28.28
CA MET A 40 -0.83 -6.44 28.48
C MET A 40 -0.52 -5.14 27.71
N ALA A 41 0.74 -4.69 27.75
CA ALA A 41 1.16 -3.48 27.05
C ALA A 41 1.01 -3.61 25.52
N ILE A 42 1.27 -4.79 24.96
CA ILE A 42 1.03 -5.08 23.53
C ILE A 42 -0.44 -4.92 23.19
N GLU A 43 -1.37 -5.46 24.00
CA GLU A 43 -2.81 -5.34 23.75
C GLU A 43 -3.28 -3.88 23.85
N VAL A 44 -2.81 -3.12 24.83
CA VAL A 44 -3.11 -1.68 24.97
C VAL A 44 -2.57 -0.89 23.78
N LEU A 45 -1.33 -1.17 23.34
CA LEU A 45 -0.72 -0.53 22.17
C LEU A 45 -1.47 -0.84 20.87
N LEU A 46 -2.05 -2.04 20.74
CA LEU A 46 -2.89 -2.41 19.59
C LEU A 46 -4.25 -1.71 19.61
N ALA A 47 -4.86 -1.62 20.78
CA ALA A 47 -6.18 -1.00 20.96
C ALA A 47 -6.12 0.53 20.81
N CYS A 48 -5.01 1.16 21.24
CA CYS A 48 -4.84 2.59 21.13
C CYS A 48 -4.43 3.01 19.72
N GLY A 49 -5.13 3.98 19.13
CA GLY A 49 -4.80 4.53 17.80
C GLY A 49 -3.46 5.28 17.73
N ASN A 50 -2.86 5.60 18.89
CA ASN A 50 -1.57 6.30 18.97
C ASN A 50 -0.81 5.92 20.25
N ILE A 51 0.53 6.06 20.22
CA ILE A 51 1.39 5.76 21.37
C ILE A 51 1.12 6.67 22.57
N LYS A 52 0.82 7.96 22.34
CA LYS A 52 0.64 8.92 23.43
C LYS A 52 -0.48 8.47 24.39
N SER A 53 -1.59 8.01 23.83
CA SER A 53 -2.69 7.46 24.65
C SER A 53 -2.28 6.17 25.36
N ALA A 54 -1.59 5.26 24.66
CA ALA A 54 -1.15 4.00 25.24
C ALA A 54 -0.16 4.20 26.41
N VAL A 55 0.84 5.06 26.26
CA VAL A 55 1.82 5.32 27.33
C VAL A 55 1.20 6.03 28.52
N GLY A 56 0.18 6.89 28.27
CA GLY A 56 -0.61 7.50 29.34
C GLY A 56 -1.37 6.47 30.18
N LEU A 57 -2.00 5.49 29.53
CA LEU A 57 -2.71 4.40 30.19
C LEU A 57 -1.76 3.44 30.92
N LEU A 58 -0.62 3.11 30.30
CA LEU A 58 0.35 2.17 30.85
C LEU A 58 1.27 2.80 31.92
N GLY A 59 1.36 4.12 32.00
CA GLY A 59 2.27 4.82 32.89
C GLY A 59 3.76 4.56 32.58
N ILE A 60 4.13 4.38 31.32
CA ILE A 60 5.50 4.09 30.88
C ILE A 60 6.03 5.21 29.97
N ALA A 61 7.35 5.27 29.81
CA ALA A 61 7.98 6.19 28.89
C ALA A 61 7.77 5.76 27.42
N TRP A 62 7.79 6.72 26.50
CA TRP A 62 7.67 6.50 25.07
C TRP A 62 8.66 5.46 24.53
N ASP A 63 9.94 5.59 24.89
CA ASP A 63 10.99 4.64 24.47
C ASP A 63 10.77 3.22 24.97
N ALA A 64 10.14 3.06 26.14
CA ALA A 64 9.79 1.76 26.66
C ALA A 64 8.68 1.11 25.80
N ALA A 65 7.65 1.86 25.43
CA ALA A 65 6.61 1.39 24.53
C ALA A 65 7.18 1.04 23.14
N GLN A 66 8.09 1.86 22.59
CA GLN A 66 8.74 1.57 21.32
C GLN A 66 9.53 0.25 21.40
N ARG A 67 10.35 0.04 22.43
CA ARG A 67 11.12 -1.21 22.63
C ARG A 67 10.21 -2.44 22.80
N ILE A 68 9.05 -2.29 23.43
CA ILE A 68 8.05 -3.38 23.53
C ILE A 68 7.54 -3.74 22.13
N MET A 69 7.19 -2.76 21.31
CA MET A 69 6.73 -3.02 19.94
C MET A 69 7.83 -3.64 19.07
N ASP A 70 9.08 -3.15 19.17
CA ASP A 70 10.21 -3.70 18.40
C ASP A 70 10.41 -5.18 18.72
N ARG A 71 10.45 -5.55 20.02
CA ARG A 71 10.54 -6.95 20.43
C ARG A 71 9.34 -7.78 19.97
N ALA A 72 8.14 -7.25 20.08
CA ALA A 72 6.92 -7.93 19.64
C ALA A 72 6.94 -8.20 18.12
N VAL A 73 7.38 -7.22 17.33
CA VAL A 73 7.54 -7.37 15.87
C VAL A 73 8.63 -8.41 15.56
N GLN A 74 9.79 -8.32 16.19
CA GLN A 74 10.88 -9.29 15.99
C GLN A 74 10.43 -10.73 16.30
N ARG A 75 9.76 -10.96 17.44
CA ARG A 75 9.22 -12.28 17.79
C ARG A 75 8.20 -12.77 16.75
N GLY A 76 7.27 -11.89 16.38
CA GLY A 76 6.25 -12.24 15.41
C GLY A 76 6.81 -12.52 14.01
N LEU A 77 7.86 -11.81 13.59
CA LEU A 77 8.56 -12.09 12.34
C LEU A 77 9.28 -13.44 12.38
N ALA A 78 9.92 -13.78 13.51
CA ALA A 78 10.59 -15.06 13.67
C ALA A 78 9.64 -16.27 13.64
N LYS A 79 8.38 -16.08 14.08
CA LYS A 79 7.33 -17.12 14.09
C LYS A 79 6.44 -17.10 12.85
N ARG A 80 6.65 -16.15 11.93
CA ARG A 80 5.74 -15.96 10.81
C ARG A 80 5.73 -17.18 9.90
N ASP A 81 4.53 -17.75 9.71
CA ASP A 81 4.28 -18.72 8.67
C ASP A 81 4.24 -18.06 7.29
N MET A 82 5.02 -18.59 6.37
CA MET A 82 5.16 -18.11 4.99
C MET A 82 4.71 -19.16 3.95
N GLU A 83 4.17 -20.30 4.39
CA GLU A 83 3.92 -21.42 3.46
C GLU A 83 2.82 -21.16 2.44
N ALA A 84 1.85 -20.33 2.77
CA ALA A 84 0.62 -20.12 1.99
C ALA A 84 0.59 -18.80 1.18
N ILE A 85 1.75 -18.27 0.74
CA ILE A 85 1.77 -17.01 -0.04
C ILE A 85 1.67 -17.33 -1.53
N GLU A 86 0.48 -17.15 -2.10
CA GLU A 86 0.24 -17.33 -3.54
C GLU A 86 0.13 -16.01 -4.30
N HIS A 87 -0.42 -14.98 -3.67
CA HIS A 87 -0.63 -13.67 -4.28
C HIS A 87 0.03 -12.56 -3.46
N VAL A 88 0.89 -11.81 -4.10
CA VAL A 88 1.67 -10.74 -3.48
C VAL A 88 1.26 -9.39 -4.06
N GLY A 89 1.16 -8.37 -3.23
CA GLY A 89 0.99 -6.98 -3.65
C GLY A 89 2.24 -6.16 -3.33
N MET A 90 2.60 -5.22 -4.21
CA MET A 90 3.65 -4.24 -3.95
C MET A 90 3.17 -2.86 -4.33
N ASP A 91 3.34 -1.89 -3.42
CA ASP A 91 2.88 -0.53 -3.59
C ASP A 91 3.83 0.47 -2.93
N GLU A 92 3.79 1.74 -3.36
CA GLU A 92 4.57 2.81 -2.76
C GLU A 92 3.73 3.67 -1.82
N LYS A 93 4.35 4.13 -0.72
CA LYS A 93 3.73 5.08 0.21
C LYS A 93 4.65 6.22 0.56
N SER A 94 4.09 7.42 0.62
CA SER A 94 4.84 8.58 1.10
C SER A 94 5.16 8.44 2.59
N PHE A 95 6.45 8.42 2.90
CA PHE A 95 6.97 8.39 4.26
C PHE A 95 7.09 9.80 4.85
N ARG A 96 7.69 10.74 4.11
CA ARG A 96 7.89 12.14 4.52
C ARG A 96 7.56 13.10 3.39
N ARG A 97 7.48 14.38 3.72
CA ARG A 97 7.47 15.46 2.71
C ARG A 97 8.74 15.37 1.84
N ARG A 98 8.71 15.95 0.63
CA ARG A 98 9.84 16.01 -0.32
C ARG A 98 10.27 14.65 -0.88
N HIS A 99 9.31 13.86 -1.40
CA HIS A 99 9.56 12.63 -2.18
C HIS A 99 10.27 11.47 -1.46
N ASN A 100 10.17 11.40 -0.13
CA ASN A 100 10.59 10.22 0.60
C ASN A 100 9.45 9.19 0.60
N TYR A 101 9.70 8.03 0.02
CA TYR A 101 8.75 6.94 -0.10
C TYR A 101 9.22 5.70 0.64
N VAL A 102 8.31 4.79 0.86
CA VAL A 102 8.57 3.41 1.27
C VAL A 102 7.87 2.47 0.31
N THR A 103 8.48 1.32 0.06
CA THR A 103 7.87 0.20 -0.65
C THR A 103 7.24 -0.74 0.36
N VAL A 104 5.99 -1.11 0.16
CA VAL A 104 5.23 -2.01 1.03
C VAL A 104 4.94 -3.29 0.27
N LEU A 105 5.40 -4.42 0.79
CA LEU A 105 5.12 -5.75 0.28
C LEU A 105 3.99 -6.37 1.11
N THR A 106 2.97 -6.91 0.47
CA THR A 106 1.77 -7.46 1.11
C THR A 106 1.49 -8.88 0.64
N ASP A 107 1.01 -9.71 1.53
CA ASP A 107 0.32 -10.97 1.23
C ASP A 107 -1.16 -10.64 1.04
N LEU A 108 -1.66 -10.81 -0.19
CA LEU A 108 -3.04 -10.46 -0.55
C LEU A 108 -4.04 -11.48 -0.01
N ASP A 109 -3.68 -12.77 0.04
CA ASP A 109 -4.54 -13.83 0.55
C ASP A 109 -4.64 -13.76 2.07
N GLY A 110 -3.51 -13.65 2.74
CA GLY A 110 -3.42 -13.52 4.19
C GLY A 110 -3.84 -12.15 4.72
N SER A 111 -4.06 -11.15 3.85
CA SER A 111 -4.40 -9.77 4.22
C SER A 111 -3.44 -9.21 5.27
N ARG A 112 -2.13 -9.23 4.99
CA ARG A 112 -1.08 -8.78 5.91
C ARG A 112 0.06 -8.09 5.18
N VAL A 113 0.72 -7.16 5.87
CA VAL A 113 1.98 -6.57 5.40
C VAL A 113 3.10 -7.54 5.71
N LEU A 114 3.89 -7.89 4.70
CA LEU A 114 5.06 -8.77 4.82
C LEU A 114 6.30 -7.97 5.17
N GLU A 115 6.53 -6.87 4.46
CA GLU A 115 7.70 -6.02 4.67
C GLU A 115 7.45 -4.59 4.24
N VAL A 116 8.26 -3.68 4.79
CA VAL A 116 8.35 -2.28 4.41
C VAL A 116 9.82 -1.95 4.18
N ALA A 117 10.19 -1.52 2.99
CA ALA A 117 11.54 -1.10 2.65
C ALA A 117 11.61 0.42 2.41
N GLU A 118 12.73 1.05 2.76
CA GLU A 118 12.92 2.49 2.54
C GLU A 118 13.24 2.77 1.07
N GLY A 119 12.50 3.70 0.46
CA GLY A 119 12.64 4.05 -0.94
C GLY A 119 11.52 3.50 -1.82
N ARG A 120 11.65 3.74 -3.13
CA ARG A 120 10.74 3.23 -4.18
C ARG A 120 11.49 2.80 -5.44
N ASP A 121 12.80 2.72 -5.33
CA ASP A 121 13.67 2.30 -6.41
C ASP A 121 13.77 0.76 -6.50
N GLU A 122 14.57 0.28 -7.42
CA GLU A 122 14.79 -1.15 -7.62
C GLU A 122 15.41 -1.80 -6.38
N LYS A 123 16.30 -1.08 -5.67
CA LYS A 123 16.90 -1.59 -4.44
C LYS A 123 15.84 -1.81 -3.37
N ALA A 124 14.98 -0.82 -3.10
CA ALA A 124 13.90 -0.94 -2.13
C ALA A 124 12.93 -2.08 -2.47
N ALA A 125 12.60 -2.25 -3.75
CA ALA A 125 11.77 -3.35 -4.21
C ALA A 125 12.43 -4.72 -3.95
N ASN A 126 13.71 -4.87 -4.28
CA ASN A 126 14.45 -6.10 -4.01
C ASN A 126 14.58 -6.38 -2.51
N ASP A 127 14.89 -5.35 -1.69
CA ASP A 127 14.99 -5.49 -0.23
C ASP A 127 13.65 -5.98 0.37
N ALA A 128 12.52 -5.49 -0.13
CA ALA A 128 11.20 -5.94 0.33
C ALA A 128 10.96 -7.44 0.01
N TRP A 129 11.39 -7.92 -1.16
CA TRP A 129 11.25 -9.33 -1.53
C TRP A 129 12.07 -10.28 -0.66
N THR A 130 13.14 -9.82 -0.02
CA THR A 130 13.95 -10.66 0.88
C THR A 130 13.18 -11.17 2.09
N ALA A 131 12.06 -10.52 2.46
CA ALA A 131 11.17 -10.96 3.53
C ALA A 131 10.47 -12.30 3.22
N ILE A 132 10.39 -12.71 1.96
CA ILE A 132 9.84 -14.01 1.56
C ILE A 132 10.99 -14.97 1.27
N PRO A 133 11.12 -16.09 1.99
CA PRO A 133 12.12 -17.10 1.70
C PRO A 133 12.05 -17.64 0.26
N GLU A 134 13.19 -17.97 -0.33
CA GLU A 134 13.25 -18.40 -1.74
C GLU A 134 12.29 -19.56 -2.09
N PRO A 135 12.16 -20.62 -1.26
CA PRO A 135 11.23 -21.71 -1.55
C PRO A 135 9.77 -21.25 -1.66
N GLN A 136 9.38 -20.21 -0.90
CA GLN A 136 8.04 -19.65 -0.92
C GLN A 136 7.85 -18.70 -2.11
N ARG A 137 8.89 -17.94 -2.49
CA ARG A 137 8.84 -17.10 -3.71
C ARG A 137 8.50 -17.92 -4.96
N LYS A 138 8.99 -19.16 -5.04
CA LYS A 138 8.68 -20.10 -6.14
C LYS A 138 7.22 -20.53 -6.19
N LYS A 139 6.46 -20.38 -5.08
CA LYS A 139 5.03 -20.72 -4.99
C LYS A 139 4.13 -19.54 -5.34
N VAL A 140 4.68 -18.33 -5.45
CA VAL A 140 3.90 -17.13 -5.82
C VAL A 140 3.36 -17.30 -7.24
N LYS A 141 2.04 -17.17 -7.38
CA LYS A 141 1.31 -17.34 -8.66
C LYS A 141 1.12 -16.01 -9.38
N ALA A 142 0.88 -14.93 -8.61
CA ALA A 142 0.70 -13.61 -9.19
C ALA A 142 1.18 -12.48 -8.26
N VAL A 143 1.61 -11.38 -8.90
CA VAL A 143 2.09 -10.17 -8.21
C VAL A 143 1.28 -8.97 -8.71
N ALA A 144 0.49 -8.36 -7.80
CA ALA A 144 -0.26 -7.15 -8.08
C ALA A 144 0.63 -5.92 -7.82
N ILE A 145 0.90 -5.15 -8.87
CA ILE A 145 1.79 -3.97 -8.82
C ILE A 145 1.25 -2.82 -9.65
N ASP A 146 1.72 -1.61 -9.35
CA ASP A 146 1.62 -0.48 -10.27
C ASP A 146 2.51 -0.69 -11.49
N MET A 147 2.24 0.08 -12.55
CA MET A 147 3.04 0.07 -13.79
C MET A 147 4.41 0.78 -13.62
N TRP A 148 5.08 0.53 -12.49
CA TRP A 148 6.39 1.07 -12.17
C TRP A 148 7.49 0.07 -12.52
N ALA A 149 8.43 0.48 -13.38
CA ALA A 149 9.45 -0.42 -13.94
C ALA A 149 10.32 -1.12 -12.87
N ALA A 150 10.61 -0.47 -11.75
CA ALA A 150 11.39 -1.06 -10.66
C ALA A 150 10.65 -2.27 -10.04
N PHE A 151 9.32 -2.17 -9.87
CA PHE A 151 8.51 -3.25 -9.31
C PHE A 151 8.36 -4.40 -10.30
N GLU A 152 8.15 -4.09 -11.61
CA GLU A 152 8.11 -5.11 -12.66
C GLU A 152 9.42 -5.91 -12.71
N LYS A 153 10.57 -5.21 -12.61
CA LYS A 153 11.90 -5.84 -12.63
C LYS A 153 12.16 -6.70 -11.40
N ALA A 154 11.85 -6.19 -10.21
CA ALA A 154 12.00 -6.93 -8.96
C ALA A 154 11.11 -8.20 -8.95
N ALA A 155 9.85 -8.09 -9.38
CA ALA A 155 8.96 -9.25 -9.50
C ALA A 155 9.53 -10.29 -10.47
N GLY A 156 10.05 -9.88 -11.63
CA GLY A 156 10.70 -10.77 -12.60
C GLY A 156 11.98 -11.43 -12.07
N THR A 157 12.69 -10.78 -11.15
CA THR A 157 13.91 -11.35 -10.53
C THR A 157 13.56 -12.35 -9.42
N HIS A 158 12.61 -12.03 -8.56
CA HIS A 158 12.33 -12.81 -7.34
C HIS A 158 11.25 -13.88 -7.51
N ALA A 159 10.34 -13.68 -8.46
CA ALA A 159 9.25 -14.61 -8.77
C ALA A 159 9.00 -14.67 -10.30
N PRO A 160 9.98 -15.14 -11.10
CA PRO A 160 9.89 -15.12 -12.57
C PRO A 160 8.75 -15.97 -13.13
N GLN A 161 8.25 -16.94 -12.37
CA GLN A 161 7.11 -17.77 -12.74
C GLN A 161 5.75 -17.10 -12.49
N ALA A 162 5.72 -16.04 -11.69
CA ALA A 162 4.47 -15.38 -11.31
C ALA A 162 3.95 -14.45 -12.41
N ASP A 163 2.65 -14.47 -12.63
CA ASP A 163 2.00 -13.48 -13.49
C ASP A 163 2.04 -12.09 -12.84
N ILE A 164 2.43 -11.08 -13.60
CA ILE A 164 2.27 -9.68 -13.18
C ILE A 164 0.84 -9.25 -13.47
N VAL A 165 0.18 -8.66 -12.48
CA VAL A 165 -1.18 -8.09 -12.57
C VAL A 165 -1.10 -6.59 -12.30
N HIS A 166 -1.39 -5.78 -13.31
CA HIS A 166 -1.44 -4.33 -13.11
C HIS A 166 -2.76 -3.90 -12.47
N ASP A 167 -2.65 -3.07 -11.44
CA ASP A 167 -3.80 -2.58 -10.71
C ASP A 167 -4.67 -1.65 -11.58
N ARG A 168 -5.97 -1.98 -11.64
CA ARG A 168 -6.99 -1.21 -12.38
C ARG A 168 -7.11 0.24 -11.89
N PHE A 169 -6.88 0.49 -10.60
CA PHE A 169 -6.92 1.84 -10.04
C PHE A 169 -5.86 2.75 -10.67
N HIS A 170 -4.64 2.27 -10.79
CA HIS A 170 -3.55 3.03 -11.40
C HIS A 170 -3.78 3.26 -12.90
N ILE A 171 -4.39 2.29 -13.60
CA ILE A 171 -4.81 2.48 -15.00
C ILE A 171 -5.86 3.59 -15.11
N SER A 172 -6.88 3.57 -14.24
CA SER A 172 -7.92 4.60 -14.19
C SER A 172 -7.33 5.98 -13.87
N LYS A 173 -6.37 6.04 -12.95
CA LYS A 173 -5.63 7.27 -12.61
C LYS A 173 -4.90 7.84 -13.83
N HIS A 174 -4.19 7.02 -14.60
CA HIS A 174 -3.51 7.49 -15.82
C HIS A 174 -4.48 8.05 -16.85
N LEU A 175 -5.65 7.42 -17.00
CA LEU A 175 -6.71 7.93 -17.90
C LEU A 175 -7.29 9.25 -17.38
N ASN A 176 -7.56 9.37 -16.09
CA ASN A 176 -8.01 10.61 -15.45
C ASN A 176 -6.98 11.74 -15.62
N ASP A 177 -5.70 11.46 -15.39
CA ASP A 177 -4.62 12.44 -15.56
C ASP A 177 -4.52 12.91 -17.03
N ALA A 178 -4.74 12.02 -17.99
CA ALA A 178 -4.75 12.36 -19.40
C ALA A 178 -5.94 13.28 -19.76
N VAL A 179 -7.13 12.97 -19.23
CA VAL A 179 -8.32 13.84 -19.41
C VAL A 179 -8.06 15.21 -18.80
N ASP A 180 -7.52 15.30 -17.58
CA ASP A 180 -7.24 16.60 -16.96
C ASP A 180 -6.17 17.39 -17.71
N LYS A 181 -5.16 16.72 -18.30
CA LYS A 181 -4.18 17.39 -19.17
C LYS A 181 -4.83 17.98 -20.40
N VAL A 182 -5.73 17.23 -21.08
CA VAL A 182 -6.48 17.74 -22.24
C VAL A 182 -7.33 18.93 -21.81
N ARG A 183 -8.09 18.81 -20.72
CA ARG A 183 -8.93 19.88 -20.18
C ARG A 183 -8.13 21.16 -19.89
N ARG A 184 -6.99 21.06 -19.23
CA ARG A 184 -6.13 22.22 -18.93
C ARG A 184 -5.59 22.90 -20.19
N GLN A 185 -5.21 22.10 -21.20
CA GLN A 185 -4.75 22.64 -22.47
C GLN A 185 -5.87 23.36 -23.22
N GLU A 186 -7.06 22.77 -23.28
CA GLU A 186 -8.23 23.35 -23.92
C GLU A 186 -8.75 24.58 -23.19
N HIS A 187 -8.86 24.53 -21.85
CA HIS A 187 -9.25 25.69 -21.04
C HIS A 187 -8.31 26.89 -21.28
N LYS A 188 -7.00 26.63 -21.35
CA LYS A 188 -6.04 27.71 -21.64
C LYS A 188 -6.25 28.33 -23.04
N ALA A 189 -6.68 27.54 -24.03
CA ALA A 189 -6.96 28.03 -25.37
C ALA A 189 -8.27 28.83 -25.40
N LEU A 190 -9.36 28.27 -24.86
CA LEU A 190 -10.67 28.89 -24.79
C LEU A 190 -10.66 30.22 -24.01
N LYS A 191 -9.93 30.26 -22.91
CA LYS A 191 -9.80 31.49 -22.09
C LYS A 191 -9.19 32.66 -22.88
N LYS A 192 -8.31 32.41 -23.83
CA LYS A 192 -7.76 33.46 -24.72
C LYS A 192 -8.82 34.03 -25.68
N GLU A 193 -9.85 33.24 -25.95
CA GLU A 193 -10.97 33.60 -26.80
C GLU A 193 -12.19 34.15 -25.99
N GLY A 194 -12.01 34.34 -24.66
CA GLY A 194 -13.04 34.84 -23.75
C GLY A 194 -14.04 33.76 -23.27
N ASP A 195 -13.74 32.47 -23.51
CA ASP A 195 -14.61 31.36 -23.13
C ASP A 195 -14.11 30.66 -21.87
N ASP A 196 -14.85 30.78 -20.78
CA ASP A 196 -14.51 30.23 -19.46
C ASP A 196 -15.31 28.97 -19.10
N ARG A 197 -16.06 28.34 -20.05
CA ARG A 197 -16.93 27.17 -19.77
C ARG A 197 -16.26 26.01 -19.07
N LEU A 198 -14.95 25.83 -19.18
CA LEU A 198 -14.18 24.79 -18.48
C LEU A 198 -13.67 25.22 -17.10
N ALA A 199 -13.90 26.46 -16.67
CA ALA A 199 -13.53 26.92 -15.33
C ALA A 199 -14.26 26.11 -14.25
N GLY A 200 -13.56 25.71 -13.18
CA GLY A 200 -14.14 24.94 -12.08
C GLY A 200 -14.59 23.51 -12.40
N SER A 201 -14.62 23.11 -13.68
CA SER A 201 -15.21 21.84 -14.13
C SER A 201 -14.33 20.58 -13.88
N LYS A 202 -13.13 20.70 -13.32
CA LYS A 202 -12.16 19.60 -13.17
C LYS A 202 -12.79 18.31 -12.64
N HIS A 203 -13.49 18.39 -11.53
CA HIS A 203 -14.02 17.22 -10.84
C HIS A 203 -15.15 16.53 -11.61
N SER A 204 -15.92 17.27 -12.40
CA SER A 204 -17.00 16.70 -13.24
C SER A 204 -16.43 15.77 -14.33
N TRP A 205 -15.25 16.05 -14.85
CA TRP A 205 -14.55 15.19 -15.83
C TRP A 205 -13.89 13.94 -15.23
N LEU A 206 -13.58 13.97 -13.92
CA LEU A 206 -12.81 12.89 -13.26
C LEU A 206 -13.69 11.92 -12.49
N PHE A 207 -14.83 12.35 -11.97
CA PHE A 207 -15.78 11.47 -11.29
C PHE A 207 -16.46 10.51 -12.25
N ASN A 208 -16.81 9.34 -11.73
CA ASN A 208 -17.68 8.42 -12.43
C ASN A 208 -19.13 8.98 -12.44
N PRO A 209 -19.86 8.87 -13.54
CA PRO A 209 -21.23 9.38 -13.63
C PRO A 209 -22.15 8.90 -12.50
N GLU A 210 -22.07 7.63 -12.14
CA GLU A 210 -22.88 7.03 -11.08
C GLU A 210 -22.58 7.56 -9.67
N ASN A 211 -21.46 8.25 -9.48
CA ASN A 211 -21.06 8.84 -8.20
C ASN A 211 -21.31 10.37 -8.17
N MET A 212 -21.93 10.93 -9.22
CA MET A 212 -22.28 12.33 -9.26
C MET A 212 -23.68 12.54 -8.65
N GLN A 213 -23.81 13.62 -7.90
CA GLN A 213 -25.13 14.12 -7.51
C GLN A 213 -25.89 14.58 -8.73
N GLU A 214 -27.21 14.42 -8.74
CA GLU A 214 -28.07 14.68 -9.89
C GLU A 214 -27.94 16.12 -10.43
N GLU A 215 -27.96 17.11 -9.54
CA GLU A 215 -27.75 18.52 -9.89
C GLU A 215 -26.45 18.74 -10.66
N ARG A 216 -25.36 18.15 -10.15
CA ARG A 216 -24.04 18.26 -10.79
C ARG A 216 -23.99 17.53 -12.13
N TRP A 217 -24.70 16.42 -12.26
CA TRP A 217 -24.82 15.69 -13.51
C TRP A 217 -25.54 16.53 -14.57
N LEU A 218 -26.63 17.18 -14.20
CA LEU A 218 -27.40 18.09 -15.09
C LEU A 218 -26.55 19.28 -15.58
N GLU A 219 -25.75 19.87 -14.69
CA GLU A 219 -24.77 20.92 -15.05
C GLU A 219 -23.70 20.44 -15.99
N PHE A 220 -23.29 19.19 -15.85
CA PHE A 220 -22.19 18.57 -16.62
C PHE A 220 -22.64 18.13 -18.02
N GLN A 221 -23.90 17.75 -18.20
CA GLN A 221 -24.40 17.24 -19.48
C GLN A 221 -24.13 18.17 -20.69
N PRO A 222 -24.41 19.48 -20.65
CA PRO A 222 -24.09 20.36 -21.77
C PRO A 222 -22.61 20.39 -22.14
N LEU A 223 -21.73 20.33 -21.14
CA LEU A 223 -20.28 20.28 -21.35
C LEU A 223 -19.88 18.96 -21.97
N LYS A 224 -20.39 17.85 -21.45
CA LYS A 224 -20.08 16.47 -21.90
C LYS A 224 -20.52 16.27 -23.36
N ASP A 225 -21.65 16.82 -23.76
CA ASP A 225 -22.24 16.64 -25.09
C ASP A 225 -21.74 17.69 -26.10
N SER A 226 -20.84 18.59 -25.69
CA SER A 226 -20.23 19.59 -26.55
C SER A 226 -19.10 19.04 -27.44
N GLU A 227 -18.67 19.77 -28.45
CA GLU A 227 -17.57 19.42 -29.36
C GLU A 227 -16.18 19.60 -28.76
N LEU A 228 -16.06 19.76 -27.43
CA LEU A 228 -14.80 19.95 -26.75
C LEU A 228 -13.85 18.74 -26.92
N LYS A 229 -12.57 19.02 -27.04
CA LYS A 229 -11.51 17.99 -26.97
C LYS A 229 -11.57 17.23 -25.64
N THR A 230 -11.91 17.93 -24.56
CA THR A 230 -12.11 17.38 -23.21
C THR A 230 -13.26 16.38 -23.19
N SER A 231 -14.40 16.66 -23.84
CA SER A 231 -15.55 15.75 -23.96
C SER A 231 -15.14 14.45 -24.67
N ARG A 232 -14.39 14.56 -25.74
CA ARG A 232 -13.86 13.39 -26.47
C ARG A 232 -12.87 12.59 -25.62
N ALA A 233 -11.98 13.25 -24.88
CA ALA A 233 -11.05 12.58 -23.97
C ALA A 233 -11.79 11.84 -22.85
N TRP A 234 -12.81 12.46 -22.29
CA TRP A 234 -13.68 11.87 -21.27
C TRP A 234 -14.42 10.64 -21.80
N ALA A 235 -15.02 10.72 -22.98
CA ALA A 235 -15.71 9.59 -23.59
C ALA A 235 -14.79 8.39 -23.80
N ILE A 236 -13.52 8.61 -24.23
CA ILE A 236 -12.51 7.57 -24.37
C ILE A 236 -12.18 6.94 -23.00
N LYS A 237 -12.04 7.74 -21.94
CA LYS A 237 -11.83 7.27 -20.57
C LYS A 237 -13.02 6.43 -20.09
N GLU A 238 -14.25 6.94 -20.20
CA GLU A 238 -15.46 6.25 -19.75
C GLU A 238 -15.65 4.91 -20.47
N GLN A 239 -15.42 4.88 -21.78
CA GLN A 239 -15.50 3.63 -22.54
C GLN A 239 -14.52 2.57 -22.03
N PHE A 240 -13.32 2.95 -21.52
CA PHE A 240 -12.36 1.99 -21.01
C PHE A 240 -12.85 1.26 -19.77
N ARG A 241 -13.76 1.81 -18.99
CA ARG A 241 -14.32 1.18 -17.78
C ARG A 241 -14.95 -0.18 -18.09
N TRP A 242 -15.59 -0.31 -19.24
CA TRP A 242 -16.20 -1.57 -19.71
C TRP A 242 -15.18 -2.68 -19.97
N PHE A 243 -13.89 -2.38 -20.05
CA PHE A 243 -12.84 -3.36 -20.19
C PHE A 243 -12.84 -4.36 -19.02
N TRP A 244 -13.13 -3.90 -17.82
CA TRP A 244 -13.09 -4.70 -16.60
C TRP A 244 -14.32 -5.59 -16.39
N GLU A 245 -15.42 -5.32 -17.11
CA GLU A 245 -16.68 -6.07 -17.00
C GLU A 245 -16.65 -7.41 -17.73
N TYR A 246 -15.64 -7.64 -18.56
CA TYR A 246 -15.49 -8.93 -19.25
C TYR A 246 -15.10 -10.05 -18.29
N THR A 247 -15.63 -11.24 -18.56
CA THR A 247 -15.26 -12.46 -17.82
C THR A 247 -13.97 -13.09 -18.38
N TYR A 248 -13.83 -13.09 -19.70
CA TYR A 248 -12.76 -13.78 -20.40
C TYR A 248 -11.74 -12.80 -21.00
N ALA A 249 -10.44 -13.08 -20.81
CA ALA A 249 -9.34 -12.27 -21.33
C ALA A 249 -9.40 -12.09 -22.87
N GLY A 250 -9.90 -13.10 -23.62
CA GLY A 250 -10.05 -13.02 -25.06
C GLY A 250 -11.03 -11.92 -25.50
N ASN A 251 -12.15 -11.77 -24.81
CA ASN A 251 -13.15 -10.73 -25.10
C ASN A 251 -12.63 -9.35 -24.69
N ALA A 252 -11.97 -9.25 -23.54
CA ALA A 252 -11.30 -8.03 -23.10
C ALA A 252 -10.23 -7.59 -24.11
N ARG A 253 -9.45 -8.52 -24.67
CA ARG A 253 -8.47 -8.23 -25.74
C ARG A 253 -9.13 -7.69 -27.00
N LYS A 254 -10.27 -8.25 -27.43
CA LYS A 254 -11.03 -7.75 -28.60
C LYS A 254 -11.56 -6.34 -28.32
N PHE A 255 -12.11 -6.10 -27.13
CA PHE A 255 -12.53 -4.78 -26.71
C PHE A 255 -11.36 -3.79 -26.73
N PHE A 256 -10.23 -4.14 -26.11
CA PHE A 256 -9.03 -3.30 -26.07
C PHE A 256 -8.57 -2.89 -27.48
N LYS A 257 -8.56 -3.81 -28.43
CA LYS A 257 -8.16 -3.52 -29.82
C LYS A 257 -9.05 -2.41 -30.43
N ARG A 258 -10.37 -2.47 -30.22
CA ARG A 258 -11.31 -1.45 -30.71
C ARG A 258 -11.12 -0.11 -30.01
N TRP A 259 -11.05 -0.15 -28.67
CA TRP A 259 -10.81 1.02 -27.84
C TRP A 259 -9.47 1.71 -28.20
N HIS A 260 -8.40 0.94 -28.31
CA HIS A 260 -7.09 1.46 -28.69
C HIS A 260 -7.11 2.11 -30.08
N GLY A 261 -7.80 1.51 -31.03
CA GLY A 261 -7.96 2.08 -32.35
C GLY A 261 -8.69 3.44 -32.32
N TRP A 262 -9.68 3.60 -31.46
CA TRP A 262 -10.36 4.89 -31.24
C TRP A 262 -9.45 5.91 -30.56
N ALA A 263 -8.83 5.54 -29.45
CA ALA A 263 -7.89 6.39 -28.71
C ALA A 263 -6.74 6.86 -29.58
N ALA A 264 -6.16 5.98 -30.42
CA ALA A 264 -5.06 6.29 -31.33
C ALA A 264 -5.43 7.32 -32.41
N ARG A 265 -6.71 7.37 -32.83
CA ARG A 265 -7.21 8.34 -33.82
C ARG A 265 -7.71 9.65 -33.20
N SER A 266 -7.70 9.77 -31.88
CA SER A 266 -8.25 10.94 -31.16
C SER A 266 -7.50 12.25 -31.43
N ARG A 267 -6.25 12.20 -31.85
CA ARG A 267 -5.34 13.37 -32.00
C ARG A 267 -5.12 14.13 -30.67
N LEU A 268 -5.33 13.47 -29.52
CA LEU A 268 -5.14 14.03 -28.19
C LEU A 268 -3.85 13.47 -27.59
N ALA A 269 -2.75 14.22 -27.63
CA ALA A 269 -1.44 13.72 -27.20
C ALA A 269 -1.41 13.05 -25.82
N PRO A 270 -2.08 13.56 -24.76
CA PRO A 270 -2.14 12.87 -23.48
C PRO A 270 -2.82 11.49 -23.55
N ILE A 271 -3.91 11.36 -24.32
CA ILE A 271 -4.63 10.10 -24.53
C ILE A 271 -3.79 9.10 -25.32
N LEU A 272 -3.11 9.58 -26.38
CA LEU A 272 -2.20 8.76 -27.18
C LEU A 272 -1.08 8.16 -26.31
N GLY A 273 -0.52 8.94 -25.39
CA GLY A 273 0.51 8.47 -24.46
C GLY A 273 0.02 7.32 -23.60
N VAL A 274 -1.16 7.46 -22.99
CA VAL A 274 -1.77 6.40 -22.17
C VAL A 274 -2.12 5.18 -23.03
N ALA A 275 -2.73 5.36 -24.19
CA ALA A 275 -3.08 4.25 -25.08
C ALA A 275 -1.84 3.42 -25.50
N LYS A 276 -0.72 4.08 -25.81
CA LYS A 276 0.56 3.43 -26.11
C LYS A 276 1.10 2.65 -24.92
N MET A 277 1.09 3.26 -23.73
CA MET A 277 1.53 2.64 -22.48
C MET A 277 0.71 1.38 -22.17
N LEU A 278 -0.62 1.45 -22.25
CA LEU A 278 -1.50 0.32 -22.01
C LEU A 278 -1.32 -0.79 -23.05
N LYS A 279 -1.07 -0.44 -24.32
CA LYS A 279 -0.79 -1.43 -25.37
C LYS A 279 0.46 -2.24 -25.07
N THR A 280 1.54 -1.58 -24.64
CA THR A 280 2.79 -2.26 -24.27
C THR A 280 2.60 -3.22 -23.09
N ARG A 281 1.76 -2.86 -22.11
CA ARG A 281 1.51 -3.65 -20.91
C ARG A 281 0.28 -4.55 -20.99
N LEU A 282 -0.36 -4.63 -22.17
CA LEU A 282 -1.60 -5.40 -22.33
C LEU A 282 -1.51 -6.87 -21.88
N PRO A 283 -0.41 -7.60 -22.11
CA PRO A 283 -0.26 -8.96 -21.59
C PRO A 283 -0.49 -9.03 -20.07
N ASN A 284 0.19 -8.15 -19.30
CA ASN A 284 0.10 -8.09 -17.85
C ASN A 284 -1.23 -7.50 -17.33
N ILE A 285 -1.92 -6.69 -18.14
CA ILE A 285 -3.28 -6.20 -17.80
C ILE A 285 -4.30 -7.33 -17.96
N LEU A 286 -4.11 -8.19 -18.95
CA LEU A 286 -5.02 -9.32 -19.20
C LEU A 286 -4.90 -10.46 -18.16
N THR A 287 -3.80 -10.55 -17.42
CA THR A 287 -3.64 -11.51 -16.32
C THR A 287 -4.66 -11.29 -15.19
N TYR A 288 -5.19 -10.07 -15.05
CA TYR A 288 -6.29 -9.77 -14.14
C TYR A 288 -7.48 -10.72 -14.34
N PHE A 289 -7.82 -11.10 -15.57
CA PHE A 289 -8.95 -11.97 -15.85
C PHE A 289 -8.72 -13.44 -15.42
N ARG A 290 -7.46 -13.82 -15.18
CA ARG A 290 -7.09 -15.12 -14.64
C ARG A 290 -7.10 -15.14 -13.11
N HIS A 291 -6.47 -14.15 -12.50
CA HIS A 291 -6.26 -14.14 -11.05
C HIS A 291 -7.33 -13.38 -10.28
N ARG A 292 -8.00 -12.40 -10.90
CA ARG A 292 -9.02 -11.55 -10.27
C ARG A 292 -8.53 -10.84 -9.01
N ILE A 293 -7.23 -10.75 -8.80
CA ILE A 293 -6.63 -9.98 -7.72
C ILE A 293 -6.59 -8.50 -8.07
N THR A 294 -6.82 -7.68 -7.08
CA THR A 294 -6.68 -6.22 -7.17
C THR A 294 -5.83 -5.74 -6.01
N ASN A 295 -5.24 -4.58 -6.17
CA ASN A 295 -4.54 -3.91 -5.06
C ASN A 295 -5.51 -3.26 -4.06
N ALA A 296 -6.83 -3.56 -4.12
CA ALA A 296 -7.85 -3.04 -3.20
C ALA A 296 -7.53 -3.38 -1.73
N MET A 297 -6.94 -4.56 -1.47
CA MET A 297 -6.42 -4.90 -0.14
C MET A 297 -5.30 -3.95 0.29
N SER A 298 -4.42 -3.58 -0.64
CA SER A 298 -3.39 -2.57 -0.39
C SER A 298 -4.00 -1.20 -0.14
N GLU A 299 -5.14 -0.85 -0.70
CA GLU A 299 -5.87 0.40 -0.38
C GLU A 299 -6.36 0.42 1.06
N GLY A 300 -6.86 -0.72 1.59
CA GLY A 300 -7.21 -0.87 3.00
C GLY A 300 -5.99 -0.66 3.91
N PHE A 301 -4.85 -1.27 3.57
CA PHE A 301 -3.58 -1.03 4.28
C PHE A 301 -3.12 0.41 4.12
N ASN A 302 -3.28 1.00 2.95
CA ASN A 302 -2.92 2.38 2.68
C ASN A 302 -3.66 3.34 3.60
N SER A 303 -4.96 3.16 3.79
CA SER A 303 -5.77 3.94 4.72
C SER A 303 -5.27 3.77 6.16
N ARG A 304 -4.98 2.54 6.58
CA ARG A 304 -4.46 2.26 7.93
C ARG A 304 -3.05 2.82 8.13
N ILE A 305 -2.16 2.67 7.15
CA ILE A 305 -0.81 3.23 7.16
C ILE A 305 -0.84 4.77 7.21
N GLN A 306 -1.76 5.41 6.49
CA GLN A 306 -1.96 6.86 6.56
C GLN A 306 -2.50 7.28 7.94
N SER A 307 -3.43 6.54 8.52
CA SER A 307 -3.90 6.78 9.89
C SER A 307 -2.77 6.67 10.91
N ILE A 308 -1.93 5.64 10.83
CA ILE A 308 -0.72 5.48 11.67
C ILE A 308 0.20 6.69 11.54
N LYS A 309 0.46 7.14 10.31
CA LYS A 309 1.30 8.32 10.02
C LYS A 309 0.71 9.60 10.56
N ALA A 310 -0.60 9.80 10.39
CA ALA A 310 -1.31 11.00 10.83
C ALA A 310 -1.35 11.08 12.37
N SER A 311 -1.67 9.98 13.05
CA SER A 311 -1.73 9.92 14.52
C SER A 311 -0.37 10.14 15.18
N ALA A 312 0.72 9.78 14.51
CA ALA A 312 2.09 10.04 14.94
C ALA A 312 2.60 11.45 14.59
N ARG A 313 1.83 12.24 13.82
CA ARG A 313 2.28 13.51 13.24
C ARG A 313 3.57 13.39 12.42
N GLY A 314 3.84 12.22 11.85
CA GLY A 314 5.05 11.85 11.13
C GLY A 314 6.05 11.03 11.96
N PHE A 315 7.08 10.53 11.32
CA PHE A 315 8.14 9.70 11.92
C PHE A 315 9.51 10.30 11.62
N HIS A 316 10.38 10.34 12.64
CA HIS A 316 11.77 10.81 12.48
C HIS A 316 12.69 9.71 11.92
N ALA A 317 12.46 8.45 12.25
CA ALA A 317 13.25 7.31 11.78
C ALA A 317 12.37 6.35 10.97
N PHE A 318 12.94 5.81 9.90
CA PHE A 318 12.29 4.79 9.08
C PHE A 318 11.96 3.54 9.89
N GLU A 319 12.88 3.05 10.72
CA GLU A 319 12.70 1.85 11.53
C GLU A 319 11.46 1.93 12.43
N ASN A 320 11.21 3.08 13.06
CA ASN A 320 10.03 3.27 13.88
C ASN A 320 8.73 3.23 13.05
N TYR A 321 8.77 3.71 11.81
CA TYR A 321 7.63 3.64 10.89
C TYR A 321 7.40 2.21 10.42
N ARG A 322 8.45 1.49 10.03
CA ARG A 322 8.41 0.08 9.66
C ARG A 322 7.85 -0.78 10.80
N THR A 323 8.43 -0.66 12.01
CA THR A 323 7.94 -1.36 13.20
C THR A 323 6.46 -1.12 13.42
N ARG A 324 6.00 0.13 13.29
CA ARG A 324 4.61 0.49 13.51
C ARG A 324 3.67 -0.14 12.48
N ILE A 325 4.05 -0.12 11.21
CA ILE A 325 3.27 -0.76 10.14
C ILE A 325 3.18 -2.26 10.38
N LEU A 326 4.31 -2.93 10.64
CA LEU A 326 4.35 -4.37 10.89
C LEU A 326 3.59 -4.75 12.17
N PHE A 327 3.68 -3.94 13.22
CA PHE A 327 2.95 -4.15 14.47
C PHE A 327 1.44 -4.13 14.27
N HIS A 328 0.90 -3.19 13.50
CA HIS A 328 -0.55 -3.06 13.29
C HIS A 328 -1.10 -3.82 12.08
N CYS A 329 -0.29 -4.00 11.02
CA CYS A 329 -0.74 -4.54 9.74
C CYS A 329 -0.09 -5.88 9.38
N GLY A 330 0.91 -6.36 10.13
CA GLY A 330 1.66 -7.59 9.84
C GLY A 330 0.96 -8.88 10.24
N LYS A 331 -0.15 -8.82 10.98
CA LYS A 331 -0.83 -10.00 11.58
C LYS A 331 0.14 -10.96 12.27
N LEU A 332 1.11 -10.41 12.98
CA LEU A 332 2.17 -11.16 13.62
C LEU A 332 1.67 -11.87 14.89
N ASP A 333 2.13 -13.10 15.14
CA ASP A 333 2.00 -13.74 16.45
C ASP A 333 2.96 -13.08 17.45
N ARG A 334 2.41 -12.22 18.29
CA ARG A 334 3.14 -11.43 19.29
C ARG A 334 3.14 -12.06 20.66
N LYS A 335 2.51 -13.26 20.80
CA LYS A 335 2.40 -13.95 22.08
C LYS A 335 3.80 -14.22 22.64
N LEU A 336 3.92 -13.93 23.92
CA LEU A 336 5.07 -14.30 24.72
C LEU A 336 4.95 -15.80 25.05
N GLU A 337 6.00 -16.56 24.84
CA GLU A 337 6.03 -17.94 25.31
C GLU A 337 6.03 -17.90 26.84
N SER A 338 5.01 -18.50 27.46
CA SER A 338 5.08 -18.82 28.88
C SER A 338 6.15 -19.89 29.03
N THR A 339 7.33 -19.49 29.53
CA THR A 339 8.29 -20.46 30.05
C THR A 339 7.63 -21.13 31.28
N HIS A 340 7.11 -22.33 31.08
CA HIS A 340 6.74 -23.24 32.16
C HIS A 340 7.96 -23.67 32.92
#